data_e7dc825941484b402056c48d9296b4f0
#
_entry.id   e7dc825941484b402056c48d9296b4f0
#
_cell.length_a   1.000
_cell.length_b   1.000
_cell.length_c   1.000
_cell.angle_alpha   90.00
_cell.angle_beta   90.00
_cell.angle_gamma   90.00
#
_symmetry.space_group_name_H-M   'P 1'
#
loop_
_entity.id
_entity.type
_entity.pdbx_description
1 polymer ?
#
loop_
_entity_poly.entity_id
_entity_poly.type
_entity_poly.pdbx_seq_one_letter_code
_entity_poly.pdbx_strand_id
1 'polypeptide(L)'
;MPSLDADTCYRQLISRDVTADGRFFVAVHTTGVYCRPICPARTPRREHCSFHATAAAAEHAGCRPCLRCRPELAPAQWPLRDSDSSLGRALALLSDSIMERGGVSALAQTVGLSTRQLSRLFQRELGVTPMAMWQTQRLLLAKQLLHDSRLPISDIALAAGY
;
A
#
# COMPACT_ATOMS: atom_id res chain seq x y z
N MET A 1 12.64 1.96 10.42
CA MET A 1 12.78 1.44 9.04
C MET A 1 14.09 1.90 8.47
N PRO A 2 14.86 1.07 7.76
CA PRO A 2 15.87 1.61 6.87
C PRO A 2 15.13 2.52 5.89
N SER A 3 15.54 3.79 5.82
CA SER A 3 15.04 4.71 4.82
C SER A 3 15.22 4.06 3.44
N LEU A 4 14.17 4.07 2.61
CA LEU A 4 14.29 3.62 1.22
C LEU A 4 15.41 4.45 0.58
N ASP A 5 16.55 3.80 0.30
CA ASP A 5 17.60 4.45 -0.47
C ASP A 5 17.10 4.63 -1.91
N ALA A 6 16.86 5.87 -2.27
CA ALA A 6 16.23 6.23 -3.52
C ALA A 6 17.06 5.80 -4.75
N ASP A 7 18.38 5.75 -4.63
CA ASP A 7 19.25 5.35 -5.74
C ASP A 7 19.27 3.83 -5.90
N THR A 8 19.20 3.10 -4.79
CA THR A 8 19.01 1.63 -4.82
C THR A 8 17.65 1.27 -5.40
N CYS A 9 16.56 1.93 -4.97
CA CYS A 9 15.22 1.72 -5.52
C CYS A 9 15.19 2.02 -7.03
N TYR A 10 15.87 3.08 -7.47
CA TYR A 10 15.90 3.41 -8.91
C TYR A 10 16.70 2.38 -9.73
N ARG A 11 17.82 1.86 -9.22
CA ARG A 11 18.55 0.75 -9.87
C ARG A 11 17.69 -0.50 -10.00
N GLN A 12 16.95 -0.86 -8.94
CA GLN A 12 16.02 -1.99 -8.95
C GLN A 12 14.85 -1.78 -9.93
N LEU A 13 14.36 -0.53 -10.07
CA LEU A 13 13.35 -0.18 -11.08
C LEU A 13 13.89 -0.37 -12.51
N ILE A 14 15.11 0.09 -12.80
CA ILE A 14 15.73 -0.06 -14.14
C ILE A 14 15.92 -1.54 -14.49
N SER A 15 16.40 -2.34 -13.54
CA SER A 15 16.63 -3.77 -13.74
C SER A 15 15.34 -4.60 -13.66
N ARG A 16 14.20 -4.00 -13.28
CA ARG A 16 12.94 -4.70 -13.00
C ARG A 16 13.13 -5.86 -12.04
N ASP A 17 13.84 -5.61 -10.96
CA ASP A 17 14.21 -6.61 -9.97
C ASP A 17 12.95 -7.19 -9.31
N VAL A 18 12.69 -8.47 -9.58
CA VAL A 18 11.53 -9.19 -9.02
C VAL A 18 11.61 -9.34 -7.50
N THR A 19 12.81 -9.32 -6.92
CA THR A 19 13.00 -9.41 -5.46
C THR A 19 12.61 -8.11 -4.74
N ALA A 20 12.53 -7.01 -5.49
CA ALA A 20 12.08 -5.70 -4.99
C ALA A 20 10.56 -5.52 -5.08
N ASP A 21 9.85 -6.44 -5.75
CA ASP A 21 8.40 -6.33 -5.92
C ASP A 21 7.67 -6.44 -4.57
N GLY A 22 6.77 -5.50 -4.31
CA GLY A 22 6.07 -5.36 -3.03
C GLY A 22 6.90 -4.70 -1.91
N ARG A 23 8.21 -4.47 -2.10
CA ARG A 23 9.06 -3.80 -1.09
C ARG A 23 8.94 -2.28 -1.15
N PHE A 24 8.65 -1.73 -2.31
CA PHE A 24 8.37 -0.32 -2.52
C PHE A 24 7.51 -0.11 -3.78
N PHE A 25 6.97 1.09 -3.89
CA PHE A 25 6.25 1.58 -5.06
C PHE A 25 6.92 2.83 -5.60
N VAL A 26 6.85 3.02 -6.90
CA VAL A 26 7.45 4.16 -7.60
C VAL A 26 6.35 5.10 -8.03
N ALA A 27 6.27 6.28 -7.45
CA ALA A 27 5.37 7.34 -7.89
C ALA A 27 6.06 8.19 -8.97
N VAL A 28 5.38 8.33 -10.12
CA VAL A 28 5.86 9.07 -11.29
C VAL A 28 5.11 10.40 -11.37
N HIS A 29 5.74 11.48 -10.97
CA HIS A 29 5.09 12.78 -10.81
C HIS A 29 4.56 13.37 -12.11
N THR A 30 5.21 13.11 -13.24
CA THR A 30 4.78 13.61 -14.55
C THR A 30 3.46 13.00 -15.05
N THR A 31 3.11 11.81 -14.57
CA THR A 31 1.90 11.09 -14.98
C THR A 31 0.89 10.91 -13.87
N GLY A 32 1.26 11.21 -12.62
CA GLY A 32 0.42 10.98 -11.45
C GLY A 32 0.08 9.49 -11.22
N VAL A 33 1.00 8.59 -11.58
CA VAL A 33 0.78 7.14 -11.50
C VAL A 33 1.84 6.51 -10.63
N TYR A 34 1.47 5.58 -9.74
CA TYR A 34 2.45 4.76 -9.05
C TYR A 34 2.47 3.32 -9.58
N CYS A 35 3.67 2.76 -9.65
CA CYS A 35 3.98 1.48 -10.25
C CYS A 35 4.71 0.54 -9.29
N ARG A 36 4.64 -0.76 -9.59
CA ARG A 36 5.55 -1.77 -9.01
C ARG A 36 6.95 -1.63 -9.63
N PRO A 37 8.03 -2.06 -8.95
CA PRO A 37 9.38 -2.07 -9.52
C PRO A 37 9.50 -2.82 -10.86
N ILE A 38 8.70 -3.86 -11.02
CA ILE A 38 8.67 -4.74 -12.20
C ILE A 38 7.79 -4.23 -13.35
N CYS A 39 7.33 -2.99 -13.30
CA CYS A 39 6.42 -2.45 -14.30
C CYS A 39 6.99 -2.55 -15.73
N PRO A 40 6.23 -3.11 -16.71
CA PRO A 40 6.71 -3.23 -18.09
C PRO A 40 6.67 -1.91 -18.88
N ALA A 41 6.17 -0.84 -18.28
CA ALA A 41 6.18 0.48 -18.91
C ALA A 41 7.60 1.02 -19.10
N ARG A 42 7.74 2.03 -19.95
CA ARG A 42 9.02 2.75 -20.11
C ARG A 42 9.48 3.28 -18.76
N THR A 43 10.72 3.02 -18.40
CA THR A 43 11.31 3.53 -17.16
C THR A 43 11.32 5.07 -17.15
N PRO A 44 10.73 5.71 -16.15
CA PRO A 44 10.74 7.16 -16.04
C PRO A 44 12.15 7.66 -15.68
N ARG A 45 12.43 8.95 -15.92
CA ARG A 45 13.68 9.56 -15.47
C ARG A 45 13.70 9.63 -13.94
N ARG A 46 14.88 9.50 -13.35
CA ARG A 46 15.09 9.52 -11.89
C ARG A 46 14.48 10.74 -11.20
N GLU A 47 14.63 11.91 -11.81
CA GLU A 47 14.12 13.19 -11.32
C GLU A 47 12.59 13.29 -11.21
N HIS A 48 11.88 12.41 -11.92
CA HIS A 48 10.41 12.34 -11.90
C HIS A 48 9.87 11.26 -10.97
N CYS A 49 10.75 10.57 -10.23
CA CYS A 49 10.38 9.45 -9.38
C CYS A 49 10.52 9.79 -7.90
N SER A 50 9.52 9.41 -7.12
CA SER A 50 9.67 9.19 -5.68
C SER A 50 9.33 7.74 -5.32
N PHE A 51 9.90 7.27 -4.22
CA PHE A 51 9.79 5.89 -3.78
C PHE A 51 9.08 5.82 -2.45
N HIS A 52 8.09 4.96 -2.37
CA HIS A 52 7.20 4.84 -1.22
C HIS A 52 7.16 3.39 -0.74
N ALA A 53 7.20 3.21 0.56
CA ALA A 53 7.17 1.86 1.15
C ALA A 53 5.81 1.16 0.95
N THR A 54 4.74 1.93 0.77
CA THR A 54 3.38 1.41 0.61
C THR A 54 2.66 2.05 -0.55
N ALA A 55 1.68 1.35 -1.12
CA ALA A 55 0.74 1.91 -2.09
C ALA A 55 0.00 3.12 -1.51
N ALA A 56 -0.40 3.04 -0.23
CA ALA A 56 -1.08 4.13 0.47
C ALA A 56 -0.22 5.41 0.55
N ALA A 57 1.10 5.28 0.78
CA ALA A 57 1.99 6.43 0.78
C ALA A 57 2.14 7.05 -0.63
N ALA A 58 2.14 6.23 -1.68
CA ALA A 58 2.14 6.71 -3.06
C ALA A 58 0.81 7.40 -3.44
N GLU A 59 -0.32 6.89 -2.98
CA GLU A 59 -1.63 7.55 -3.15
C GLU A 59 -1.72 8.86 -2.38
N HIS A 60 -1.21 8.89 -1.15
CA HIS A 60 -1.15 10.11 -0.35
C HIS A 60 -0.27 11.20 -1.00
N ALA A 61 0.72 10.79 -1.79
CA ALA A 61 1.52 11.68 -2.64
C ALA A 61 0.79 12.12 -3.92
N GLY A 62 -0.50 11.80 -4.09
CA GLY A 62 -1.33 12.24 -5.21
C GLY A 62 -1.26 11.35 -6.45
N CYS A 63 -0.72 10.14 -6.35
CA CYS A 63 -0.63 9.22 -7.48
C CYS A 63 -1.73 8.17 -7.45
N ARG A 64 -2.21 7.75 -8.64
CA ARG A 64 -3.15 6.65 -8.80
C ARG A 64 -2.44 5.34 -9.18
N PRO A 65 -3.05 4.16 -8.91
CA PRO A 65 -2.44 2.88 -9.26
C PRO A 65 -2.31 2.69 -10.78
N CYS A 66 -1.19 2.13 -11.19
CA CYS A 66 -0.93 1.78 -12.58
C CYS A 66 -1.85 0.65 -13.05
N LEU A 67 -2.45 0.80 -14.25
CA LEU A 67 -3.29 -0.23 -14.85
C LEU A 67 -2.48 -1.37 -15.51
N ARG A 68 -1.21 -1.12 -15.85
CA ARG A 68 -0.36 -2.11 -16.55
C ARG A 68 0.31 -3.09 -15.60
N CYS A 69 0.96 -2.60 -14.54
CA CYS A 69 1.64 -3.47 -13.59
C CYS A 69 0.76 -3.92 -12.42
N ARG A 70 -0.45 -3.36 -12.28
CA ARG A 70 -1.45 -3.81 -11.33
C ARG A 70 -0.89 -3.86 -9.89
N PRO A 71 -0.73 -2.70 -9.21
CA PRO A 71 -0.18 -2.63 -7.85
C PRO A 71 -0.93 -3.49 -6.83
N GLU A 72 -2.21 -3.78 -7.06
CA GLU A 72 -3.03 -4.69 -6.25
C GLU A 72 -2.52 -6.13 -6.23
N LEU A 73 -1.71 -6.53 -7.22
CA LEU A 73 -1.08 -7.85 -7.30
C LEU A 73 0.34 -7.87 -6.73
N ALA A 74 0.80 -6.77 -6.16
CA ALA A 74 2.10 -6.76 -5.51
C ALA A 74 2.10 -7.74 -4.33
N PRO A 75 3.14 -8.57 -4.17
CA PRO A 75 3.25 -9.43 -3.01
C PRO A 75 3.15 -8.59 -1.72
N ALA A 76 2.37 -9.05 -0.76
CA ALA A 76 2.35 -8.44 0.57
C ALA A 76 3.70 -8.71 1.26
N GLN A 77 4.72 -7.96 0.91
CA GLN A 77 6.05 -8.06 1.51
C GLN A 77 6.21 -7.12 2.71
N TRP A 78 5.10 -6.68 3.29
CA TRP A 78 5.19 -6.10 4.61
C TRP A 78 5.87 -7.10 5.50
N PRO A 79 6.82 -6.64 6.31
CA PRO A 79 7.66 -7.56 7.03
C PRO A 79 6.77 -8.40 7.94
N LEU A 80 6.40 -9.58 7.44
CA LEU A 80 6.11 -10.75 8.25
C LEU A 80 7.30 -11.05 9.19
N ARG A 81 8.36 -10.21 9.11
CA ARG A 81 9.55 -10.27 9.94
C ARG A 81 9.27 -10.01 11.41
N ASP A 82 8.10 -9.46 11.72
CA ASP A 82 7.73 -9.15 13.10
C ASP A 82 6.20 -9.19 13.25
N SER A 83 5.60 -10.36 12.94
CA SER A 83 4.16 -10.60 13.14
C SER A 83 3.74 -10.30 14.58
N ASP A 84 4.68 -10.42 15.53
CA ASP A 84 4.45 -10.18 16.95
C ASP A 84 4.55 -8.69 17.33
N SER A 85 5.06 -7.84 16.43
CA SER A 85 5.07 -6.39 16.66
C SER A 85 3.67 -5.81 16.65
N SER A 86 3.44 -4.73 17.38
CA SER A 86 2.15 -4.02 17.37
C SER A 86 1.76 -3.55 15.96
N LEU A 87 2.75 -3.19 15.13
CA LEU A 87 2.51 -2.83 13.73
C LEU A 87 2.10 -4.04 12.89
N GLY A 88 2.81 -5.17 13.02
CA GLY A 88 2.49 -6.39 12.30
C GLY A 88 1.08 -6.90 12.62
N ARG A 89 0.73 -6.94 13.91
CA ARG A 89 -0.63 -7.28 14.36
C ARG A 89 -1.68 -6.30 13.82
N ALA A 90 -1.41 -5.00 13.86
CA ALA A 90 -2.34 -4.00 13.34
C ALA A 90 -2.55 -4.14 11.82
N LEU A 91 -1.50 -4.42 11.06
CA LEU A 91 -1.59 -4.63 9.60
C LEU A 91 -2.38 -5.90 9.27
N ALA A 92 -2.19 -6.99 10.01
CA ALA A 92 -2.96 -8.21 9.84
C ALA A 92 -4.46 -7.96 10.09
N LEU A 93 -4.80 -7.17 11.10
CA LEU A 93 -6.18 -6.85 11.45
C LEU A 93 -6.84 -5.81 10.52
N LEU A 94 -6.07 -5.04 9.75
CA LEU A 94 -6.63 -4.11 8.75
C LEU A 94 -7.40 -4.82 7.64
N SER A 95 -7.10 -6.08 7.36
CA SER A 95 -7.82 -6.91 6.38
C SER A 95 -9.14 -7.47 6.91
N ASP A 96 -9.42 -7.34 8.20
CA ASP A 96 -10.60 -7.86 8.87
C ASP A 96 -11.66 -6.78 9.10
N SER A 97 -12.88 -7.23 9.39
CA SER A 97 -14.06 -6.35 9.64
C SER A 97 -13.93 -5.45 10.89
N ILE A 98 -12.78 -5.44 11.57
CA ILE A 98 -12.58 -4.63 12.77
C ILE A 98 -12.66 -3.13 12.48
N MET A 99 -12.13 -2.71 11.31
CA MET A 99 -12.19 -1.32 10.87
C MET A 99 -13.62 -0.86 10.54
N GLU A 100 -14.45 -1.77 10.06
CA GLU A 100 -15.85 -1.48 9.73
C GLU A 100 -16.71 -1.31 10.99
N ARG A 101 -16.42 -2.06 12.04
CA ARG A 101 -17.22 -2.06 13.29
C ARG A 101 -16.79 -1.02 14.32
N GLY A 102 -15.52 -0.68 14.37
CA GLY A 102 -15.00 0.20 15.44
C GLY A 102 -13.86 1.13 14.98
N GLY A 103 -13.48 1.06 13.71
CA GLY A 103 -12.48 1.94 13.13
C GLY A 103 -11.10 1.83 13.80
N VAL A 104 -10.33 2.91 13.68
CA VAL A 104 -8.96 3.00 14.23
C VAL A 104 -8.93 2.82 15.75
N SER A 105 -10.02 3.17 16.45
CA SER A 105 -10.09 3.00 17.92
C SER A 105 -10.11 1.54 18.32
N ALA A 106 -10.96 0.73 17.66
CA ALA A 106 -11.03 -0.71 17.93
C ALA A 106 -9.72 -1.41 17.56
N LEU A 107 -9.13 -1.04 16.40
CA LEU A 107 -7.83 -1.56 15.99
C LEU A 107 -6.74 -1.26 17.05
N ALA A 108 -6.68 -0.03 17.54
CA ALA A 108 -5.72 0.39 18.55
C ALA A 108 -5.88 -0.41 19.85
N GLN A 109 -7.11 -0.55 20.33
CA GLN A 109 -7.42 -1.34 21.53
C GLN A 109 -6.98 -2.80 21.39
N THR A 110 -7.27 -3.42 20.24
CA THR A 110 -6.93 -4.83 20.00
C THR A 110 -5.42 -5.09 20.01
N VAL A 111 -4.61 -4.11 19.56
CA VAL A 111 -3.14 -4.23 19.59
C VAL A 111 -2.50 -3.65 20.87
N GLY A 112 -3.31 -3.20 21.85
CA GLY A 112 -2.85 -2.71 23.13
C GLY A 112 -2.24 -1.29 23.08
N LEU A 113 -2.68 -0.45 22.11
CA LEU A 113 -2.20 0.92 21.96
C LEU A 113 -3.35 1.93 22.07
N SER A 114 -3.01 3.17 22.39
CA SER A 114 -3.95 4.28 22.16
C SER A 114 -4.01 4.62 20.67
N THR A 115 -5.12 5.21 20.21
CA THR A 115 -5.31 5.66 18.84
C THR A 115 -4.17 6.60 18.38
N ARG A 116 -3.70 7.47 19.28
CA ARG A 116 -2.58 8.38 18.99
C ARG A 116 -1.26 7.64 18.80
N GLN A 117 -0.98 6.64 19.65
CA GLN A 117 0.24 5.82 19.52
C GLN A 117 0.21 5.01 18.22
N LEU A 118 -0.92 4.40 17.90
CA LEU A 118 -1.08 3.65 16.65
C LEU A 118 -0.88 4.56 15.42
N SER A 119 -1.52 5.73 15.40
CA SER A 119 -1.37 6.69 14.29
C SER A 119 0.07 7.15 14.13
N ARG A 120 0.78 7.44 15.23
CA ARG A 120 2.20 7.80 15.19
C ARG A 120 3.08 6.66 14.69
N LEU A 121 2.78 5.43 15.10
CA LEU A 121 3.49 4.23 14.65
C LEU A 121 3.35 4.06 13.13
N PHE A 122 2.13 4.13 12.61
CA PHE A 122 1.85 4.05 11.18
C PHE A 122 2.54 5.18 10.41
N GLN A 123 2.42 6.41 10.89
CA GLN A 123 3.05 7.56 10.22
C GLN A 123 4.57 7.43 10.17
N ARG A 124 5.21 6.98 11.26
CA ARG A 124 6.67 6.81 11.34
C ARG A 124 7.17 5.67 10.45
N GLU A 125 6.47 4.53 10.46
CA GLU A 125 6.94 3.32 9.79
C GLU A 125 6.46 3.22 8.33
N LEU A 126 5.28 3.77 8.02
CA LEU A 126 4.60 3.60 6.74
C LEU A 126 4.38 4.91 5.97
N GLY A 127 4.59 6.04 6.62
CA GLY A 127 4.35 7.37 6.05
C GLY A 127 2.86 7.74 5.89
N VAL A 128 1.95 6.95 6.44
CA VAL A 128 0.50 7.14 6.31
C VAL A 128 -0.24 6.81 7.61
N THR A 129 -1.50 7.21 7.70
CA THR A 129 -2.37 6.83 8.83
C THR A 129 -2.96 5.42 8.63
N PRO A 130 -3.42 4.74 9.72
CA PRO A 130 -4.16 3.48 9.62
C PRO A 130 -5.37 3.57 8.69
N MET A 131 -6.11 4.69 8.76
CA MET A 131 -7.29 4.93 7.91
C MET A 131 -6.91 5.02 6.44
N ALA A 132 -5.88 5.78 6.08
CA ALA A 132 -5.40 5.88 4.70
C ALA A 132 -4.95 4.52 4.16
N MET A 133 -4.25 3.72 4.98
CA MET A 133 -3.83 2.36 4.61
C MET A 133 -5.04 1.47 4.32
N TRP A 134 -6.05 1.49 5.18
CA TRP A 134 -7.28 0.73 4.99
C TRP A 134 -8.06 1.16 3.74
N GLN A 135 -8.19 2.47 3.50
CA GLN A 135 -8.86 2.99 2.30
C GLN A 135 -8.15 2.54 1.02
N THR A 136 -6.83 2.59 0.98
CA THR A 136 -6.06 2.10 -0.17
C THR A 136 -6.26 0.60 -0.40
N GLN A 137 -6.27 -0.22 0.65
CA GLN A 137 -6.54 -1.66 0.51
C GLN A 137 -7.92 -1.92 -0.12
N ARG A 138 -8.96 -1.21 0.32
CA ARG A 138 -10.32 -1.30 -0.25
C ARG A 138 -10.34 -0.88 -1.72
N LEU A 139 -9.68 0.24 -2.05
CA LEU A 139 -9.57 0.71 -3.43
C LEU A 139 -8.88 -0.32 -4.33
N LEU A 140 -7.78 -0.89 -3.87
CA LEU A 140 -7.04 -1.90 -4.62
C LEU A 140 -7.83 -3.20 -4.78
N LEU A 141 -8.58 -3.62 -3.76
CA LEU A 141 -9.50 -4.76 -3.85
C LEU A 141 -10.63 -4.49 -4.85
N ALA A 142 -11.28 -3.33 -4.78
CA ALA A 142 -12.31 -2.95 -5.75
C ALA A 142 -11.75 -2.95 -7.18
N LYS A 143 -10.57 -2.36 -7.39
CA LYS A 143 -9.89 -2.36 -8.68
C LYS A 143 -9.57 -3.76 -9.17
N GLN A 144 -9.13 -4.66 -8.30
CA GLN A 144 -8.88 -6.05 -8.64
C GLN A 144 -10.15 -6.76 -9.07
N LEU A 145 -11.24 -6.62 -8.31
CA LEU A 145 -12.53 -7.23 -8.62
C LEU A 145 -13.14 -6.70 -9.94
N LEU A 146 -13.01 -5.40 -10.21
CA LEU A 146 -13.43 -4.79 -11.48
C LEU A 146 -12.68 -5.37 -12.69
N HIS A 147 -11.44 -5.79 -12.51
CA HIS A 147 -10.63 -6.33 -13.60
C HIS A 147 -10.79 -7.85 -13.74
N ASP A 148 -10.87 -8.58 -12.63
CA ASP A 148 -10.72 -10.04 -12.60
C ASP A 148 -12.05 -10.78 -12.42
N SER A 149 -13.16 -10.06 -12.18
CA SER A 149 -14.48 -10.68 -11.99
C SER A 149 -15.52 -10.15 -12.98
N ARG A 150 -16.68 -10.81 -13.01
CA ARG A 150 -17.90 -10.38 -13.72
C ARG A 150 -18.99 -9.94 -12.74
N LEU A 151 -18.63 -9.65 -11.50
CA LEU A 151 -19.58 -9.22 -10.49
C LEU A 151 -20.20 -7.87 -10.88
N PRO A 152 -21.49 -7.66 -10.57
CA PRO A 152 -22.10 -6.33 -10.67
C PRO A 152 -21.34 -5.32 -9.82
N ILE A 153 -21.35 -4.04 -10.23
CA ILE A 153 -20.62 -2.98 -9.54
C ILE A 153 -21.06 -2.80 -8.07
N SER A 154 -22.36 -3.03 -7.81
CA SER A 154 -22.91 -3.05 -6.44
C SER A 154 -22.28 -4.11 -5.55
N ASP A 155 -22.09 -5.31 -6.09
CA ASP A 155 -21.50 -6.43 -5.35
C ASP A 155 -20.00 -6.22 -5.12
N ILE A 156 -19.31 -5.62 -6.11
CA ILE A 156 -17.91 -5.22 -5.96
C ILE A 156 -17.79 -4.13 -4.87
N ALA A 157 -18.69 -3.16 -4.84
CA ALA A 157 -18.70 -2.13 -3.81
C ALA A 157 -18.85 -2.76 -2.42
N LEU A 158 -19.84 -3.64 -2.24
CA LEU A 158 -20.05 -4.35 -0.97
C LEU A 158 -18.84 -5.21 -0.58
N ALA A 159 -18.27 -5.99 -1.52
CA ALA A 159 -17.12 -6.83 -1.26
C ALA A 159 -15.86 -6.03 -0.89
N ALA A 160 -15.74 -4.82 -1.42
CA ALA A 160 -14.64 -3.91 -1.09
C ALA A 160 -14.94 -2.99 0.12
N GLY A 161 -16.11 -3.18 0.78
CA GLY A 161 -16.50 -2.44 1.99
C GLY A 161 -17.00 -1.01 1.73
N TYR A 162 -17.57 -0.72 0.54
CA TYR A 162 -18.20 0.57 0.20
C TYR A 162 -19.70 0.53 0.38
#